data_02912a4079d75cd3c92f4116bba2bc3e
#
_entry.id   02912a4079d75cd3c92f4116bba2bc3e
#
_cell.length_a   1.000
_cell.length_b   1.000
_cell.length_c   1.000
_cell.angle_alpha   90.00
_cell.angle_beta   90.00
_cell.angle_gamma   90.00
#
_symmetry.space_group_name_H-M   'P 1'
#
loop_
_entity.id
_entity.type
_entity.pdbx_description
1 polymer ?
#
loop_
_entity_poly.entity_id
_entity_poly.type
_entity_poly.pdbx_seq_one_letter_code
_entity_poly.pdbx_strand_id
1 'polypeptide(L)'
;MGLLYGERSGGLRYSGSTMHDIPPIDPIRFTQQLCEIESTTYFEGQVGDFLAAFLTGRGWDVEQTPVPQPEESAGKGPRWNVYAGPSGESPELVFSTHMDTVPPYIPFREDDEFIYGRGVCDAKGIIAAQVAAAEALRKAGLRIGLLFVSGEERDSAGAKVANESPKGSRFLINGEPTDNRLALASKGALRAVLKASGKMAHSAYPELGESAVHKLVEVLGRLLKLDLPVTEDVGPSTLNIGQVHGGHAPNVIADKAEAQVLVRLVGDSEPVRAALVEAAGDLAEVDFTLEIPFVRLRGVQGLQTMVAKFTTDIPQLPNWGEPLLLGPGSIHVAHTPHERLAKKELLEAVELYVRVAKQLLA
;
A
#
# COMPACT_ATOMS: atom_id res chain seq x y z
N MET A 1 -30.43 -16.55 39.33
CA MET A 1 -29.96 -17.78 38.65
C MET A 1 -28.86 -17.33 37.67
N GLY A 2 -27.63 -17.25 38.21
CA GLY A 2 -26.50 -16.69 37.49
C GLY A 2 -25.81 -17.78 36.70
N LEU A 3 -25.42 -17.47 35.45
CA LEU A 3 -24.53 -18.29 34.63
C LEU A 3 -23.18 -17.60 34.60
N LEU A 4 -22.22 -18.25 35.24
CA LEU A 4 -20.78 -17.94 35.21
C LEU A 4 -20.22 -18.23 33.80
N TYR A 5 -19.69 -17.23 33.16
CA TYR A 5 -18.80 -17.40 32.00
C TYR A 5 -17.38 -17.68 32.49
N GLY A 6 -16.95 -18.94 32.32
CA GLY A 6 -15.61 -19.36 32.64
C GLY A 6 -14.62 -18.88 31.60
N GLU A 7 -13.58 -18.19 32.07
CA GLU A 7 -12.36 -17.85 31.34
C GLU A 7 -11.68 -19.11 30.80
N ARG A 8 -11.41 -19.15 29.50
CA ARG A 8 -10.39 -20.02 28.92
C ARG A 8 -9.46 -19.16 28.03
N SER A 9 -8.59 -18.41 28.67
CA SER A 9 -7.39 -17.88 28.05
C SER A 9 -6.30 -18.95 28.08
N GLY A 10 -6.29 -19.85 27.09
CA GLY A 10 -5.19 -20.82 26.89
C GLY A 10 -4.07 -20.19 26.11
N GLY A 11 -3.36 -19.22 26.65
CA GLY A 11 -2.10 -18.72 26.12
C GLY A 11 -1.02 -19.79 26.30
N LEU A 12 -0.57 -20.44 25.24
CA LEU A 12 0.64 -21.27 25.21
C LEU A 12 1.84 -20.37 25.54
N ARG A 13 2.23 -20.33 26.81
CA ARG A 13 3.53 -19.74 27.23
C ARG A 13 4.60 -20.79 26.97
N TYR A 14 5.40 -20.59 25.95
CA TYR A 14 6.69 -21.29 25.79
C TYR A 14 7.67 -20.69 26.81
N SER A 15 7.58 -21.09 28.07
CA SER A 15 8.58 -20.72 29.07
C SER A 15 9.74 -21.70 29.01
N GLY A 16 10.88 -21.25 28.51
CA GLY A 16 12.15 -21.99 28.64
C GLY A 16 12.71 -22.69 27.39
N SER A 17 12.12 -22.55 26.22
CA SER A 17 12.72 -23.05 24.97
C SER A 17 13.78 -22.09 24.46
N THR A 18 14.94 -22.59 24.09
CA THR A 18 15.96 -21.84 23.36
C THR A 18 15.41 -21.53 21.95
N MET A 19 15.93 -20.49 21.31
CA MET A 19 15.51 -20.04 19.97
C MET A 19 15.59 -21.17 18.91
N HIS A 20 16.31 -22.27 19.19
CA HIS A 20 16.45 -23.44 18.32
C HIS A 20 15.24 -24.39 18.35
N ASP A 21 14.38 -24.33 19.38
CA ASP A 21 13.27 -25.26 19.56
C ASP A 21 11.95 -24.79 18.89
N ILE A 22 11.91 -23.56 18.37
CA ILE A 22 10.72 -23.00 17.72
C ILE A 22 10.69 -23.52 16.28
N PRO A 23 9.61 -24.22 15.86
CA PRO A 23 9.51 -24.79 14.51
C PRO A 23 9.50 -23.67 13.44
N PRO A 24 10.02 -23.96 12.23
CA PRO A 24 9.91 -23.02 11.12
C PRO A 24 8.45 -22.63 10.85
N ILE A 25 8.24 -21.41 10.38
CA ILE A 25 6.93 -20.95 9.95
C ILE A 25 6.58 -21.62 8.62
N ASP A 26 5.39 -22.18 8.51
CA ASP A 26 4.76 -22.51 7.24
C ASP A 26 4.08 -21.24 6.68
N PRO A 27 4.60 -20.62 5.60
CA PRO A 27 4.06 -19.36 5.09
C PRO A 27 2.62 -19.51 4.59
N ILE A 28 2.22 -20.66 4.07
CA ILE A 28 0.86 -20.91 3.57
C ILE A 28 -0.13 -20.91 4.74
N ARG A 29 0.18 -21.67 5.80
CA ARG A 29 -0.67 -21.74 6.99
C ARG A 29 -0.71 -20.41 7.75
N PHE A 30 0.40 -19.68 7.78
CA PHE A 30 0.43 -18.37 8.41
C PHE A 30 -0.37 -17.35 7.60
N THR A 31 -0.31 -17.39 6.25
CA THR A 31 -1.19 -16.58 5.39
C THR A 31 -2.67 -16.88 5.66
N GLN A 32 -3.04 -18.17 5.79
CA GLN A 32 -4.40 -18.56 6.15
C GLN A 32 -4.85 -17.90 7.45
N GLN A 33 -4.06 -18.02 8.53
CA GLN A 33 -4.39 -17.44 9.83
C GLN A 33 -4.60 -15.91 9.77
N LEU A 34 -3.76 -15.21 8.99
CA LEU A 34 -3.89 -13.78 8.77
C LEU A 34 -5.16 -13.43 7.98
N CYS A 35 -5.48 -14.20 6.93
CA CYS A 35 -6.64 -13.96 6.08
C CYS A 35 -7.98 -14.31 6.75
N GLU A 36 -7.99 -15.17 7.77
CA GLU A 36 -9.17 -15.47 8.58
C GLU A 36 -9.56 -14.30 9.50
N ILE A 37 -8.68 -13.32 9.69
CA ILE A 37 -8.94 -12.08 10.41
C ILE A 37 -9.26 -10.99 9.39
N GLU A 38 -10.49 -10.47 9.38
CA GLU A 38 -10.83 -9.31 8.55
C GLU A 38 -10.04 -8.08 9.00
N SER A 39 -9.40 -7.40 8.03
CA SER A 39 -8.63 -6.19 8.27
C SER A 39 -8.78 -5.19 7.12
N THR A 40 -9.99 -4.99 6.61
CA THR A 40 -10.24 -3.88 5.70
C THR A 40 -9.82 -2.57 6.34
N THR A 41 -9.31 -1.62 5.54
CA THR A 41 -8.76 -0.35 6.06
C THR A 41 -9.68 0.28 7.11
N TYR A 42 -9.11 0.67 8.24
CA TYR A 42 -9.73 1.12 9.48
C TYR A 42 -10.19 0.01 10.44
N PHE A 43 -10.04 -1.29 10.09
CA PHE A 43 -10.36 -2.42 10.97
C PHE A 43 -9.14 -3.29 11.32
N GLU A 44 -7.93 -2.73 11.23
CA GLU A 44 -6.67 -3.48 11.34
C GLU A 44 -6.34 -3.92 12.78
N GLY A 45 -7.07 -3.46 13.79
CA GLY A 45 -6.77 -3.72 15.19
C GLY A 45 -6.57 -5.19 15.53
N GLN A 46 -7.48 -6.05 15.08
CA GLN A 46 -7.43 -7.49 15.41
C GLN A 46 -6.23 -8.20 14.77
N VAL A 47 -5.90 -7.86 13.51
CA VAL A 47 -4.73 -8.45 12.86
C VAL A 47 -3.43 -7.94 13.47
N GLY A 48 -3.38 -6.66 13.89
CA GLY A 48 -2.26 -6.09 14.63
C GLY A 48 -2.03 -6.78 15.98
N ASP A 49 -3.09 -6.99 16.75
CA ASP A 49 -3.02 -7.73 18.03
C ASP A 49 -2.57 -9.18 17.83
N PHE A 50 -3.09 -9.85 16.79
CA PHE A 50 -2.67 -11.20 16.44
C PHE A 50 -1.18 -11.26 16.08
N LEU A 51 -0.70 -10.37 15.22
CA LEU A 51 0.71 -10.31 14.82
C LEU A 51 1.62 -10.01 16.01
N ALA A 52 1.25 -9.07 16.86
CA ALA A 52 2.03 -8.74 18.05
C ALA A 52 2.14 -9.94 18.99
N ALA A 53 1.02 -10.62 19.27
CA ALA A 53 1.00 -11.82 20.12
C ALA A 53 1.82 -12.97 19.49
N PHE A 54 1.67 -13.20 18.18
CA PHE A 54 2.38 -14.24 17.44
C PHE A 54 3.90 -14.01 17.49
N LEU A 55 4.36 -12.80 17.18
CA LEU A 55 5.79 -12.46 17.17
C LEU A 55 6.39 -12.49 18.58
N THR A 56 5.67 -11.98 19.59
CA THR A 56 6.09 -12.08 21.00
C THR A 56 6.24 -13.54 21.43
N GLY A 57 5.27 -14.42 21.07
CA GLY A 57 5.34 -15.85 21.35
C GLY A 57 6.53 -16.55 20.69
N ARG A 58 7.12 -15.95 19.65
CA ARG A 58 8.32 -16.43 18.96
C ARG A 58 9.59 -15.73 19.42
N GLY A 59 9.52 -14.95 20.50
CA GLY A 59 10.69 -14.32 21.14
C GLY A 59 11.23 -13.08 20.40
N TRP A 60 10.36 -12.37 19.67
CA TRP A 60 10.68 -11.04 19.18
C TRP A 60 10.42 -9.99 20.27
N ASP A 61 11.18 -8.90 20.23
CA ASP A 61 10.86 -7.68 20.98
C ASP A 61 9.88 -6.88 20.14
N VAL A 62 8.63 -6.75 20.64
CA VAL A 62 7.49 -6.25 19.87
C VAL A 62 6.97 -4.95 20.46
N GLU A 63 6.75 -3.98 19.59
CA GLU A 63 6.14 -2.69 19.89
C GLU A 63 4.88 -2.49 19.03
N GLN A 64 3.77 -2.14 19.67
CA GLN A 64 2.55 -1.69 18.99
C GLN A 64 2.43 -0.17 19.14
N THR A 65 2.34 0.53 18.01
CA THR A 65 2.16 1.98 17.99
C THR A 65 0.77 2.33 17.50
N PRO A 66 -0.02 3.13 18.23
CA PRO A 66 -1.37 3.49 17.81
C PRO A 66 -1.33 4.36 16.54
N VAL A 67 -2.25 4.05 15.60
CA VAL A 67 -2.45 4.82 14.37
C VAL A 67 -3.76 5.59 14.48
N PRO A 68 -3.79 6.90 14.17
CA PRO A 68 -5.01 7.70 14.27
C PRO A 68 -6.15 7.14 13.42
N GLN A 69 -7.37 7.19 14.00
CA GLN A 69 -8.60 6.89 13.27
C GLN A 69 -9.19 8.19 12.70
N PRO A 70 -9.52 8.28 11.41
CA PRO A 70 -10.25 9.41 10.87
C PRO A 70 -11.71 9.41 11.41
N GLU A 71 -12.34 10.60 11.43
CA GLU A 71 -13.70 10.78 11.95
C GLU A 71 -14.72 9.86 11.28
N GLU A 72 -14.59 9.63 9.99
CA GLU A 72 -15.45 8.74 9.19
C GLU A 72 -15.39 7.26 9.62
N SER A 73 -14.36 6.89 10.36
CA SER A 73 -14.17 5.54 10.91
C SER A 73 -14.32 5.48 12.43
N ALA A 74 -14.84 6.52 13.06
CA ALA A 74 -15.06 6.55 14.50
C ALA A 74 -15.89 5.34 14.96
N GLY A 75 -15.39 4.63 16.00
CA GLY A 75 -16.03 3.43 16.54
C GLY A 75 -15.61 2.10 15.90
N LYS A 76 -14.73 2.09 14.91
CA LYS A 76 -14.21 0.85 14.30
C LYS A 76 -13.09 0.16 15.10
N GLY A 77 -12.76 0.68 16.26
CA GLY A 77 -11.74 0.13 17.14
C GLY A 77 -10.34 0.71 16.92
N PRO A 78 -9.36 0.30 17.72
CA PRO A 78 -8.00 0.78 17.59
C PRO A 78 -7.33 0.25 16.31
N ARG A 79 -6.34 1.00 15.81
CA ARG A 79 -5.43 0.59 14.74
C ARG A 79 -4.01 0.64 15.27
N TRP A 80 -3.19 -0.31 14.87
CA TRP A 80 -1.81 -0.41 15.33
C TRP A 80 -0.85 -0.55 14.16
N ASN A 81 0.32 0.07 14.28
CA ASN A 81 1.51 -0.47 13.63
C ASN A 81 2.11 -1.53 14.54
N VAL A 82 2.69 -2.56 13.96
CA VAL A 82 3.42 -3.59 14.70
C VAL A 82 4.86 -3.57 14.23
N TYR A 83 5.77 -3.23 15.13
CA TYR A 83 7.20 -3.39 14.94
C TYR A 83 7.70 -4.58 15.75
N ALA A 84 8.60 -5.38 15.17
CA ALA A 84 9.31 -6.42 15.89
C ALA A 84 10.81 -6.38 15.50
N GLY A 85 11.70 -6.38 16.47
CA GLY A 85 13.13 -6.22 16.18
C GLY A 85 14.06 -6.87 17.19
N PRO A 86 15.37 -6.66 17.04
CA PRO A 86 16.36 -7.10 18.01
C PRO A 86 16.24 -6.28 19.29
N SER A 87 16.32 -6.96 20.45
CA SER A 87 16.22 -6.29 21.75
C SER A 87 17.47 -5.44 22.02
N GLY A 88 17.26 -4.15 22.29
CA GLY A 88 18.33 -3.23 22.69
C GLY A 88 19.32 -2.83 21.59
N GLU A 89 19.11 -3.26 20.35
CA GLU A 89 19.98 -2.95 19.21
C GLU A 89 19.16 -2.46 18.00
N SER A 90 19.79 -1.64 17.15
CA SER A 90 19.19 -1.26 15.87
C SER A 90 19.24 -2.43 14.87
N PRO A 91 18.16 -2.66 14.10
CA PRO A 91 18.21 -3.61 12.99
C PRO A 91 19.11 -3.07 11.87
N GLU A 92 19.75 -3.97 11.13
CA GLU A 92 20.49 -3.58 9.92
C GLU A 92 19.58 -3.47 8.72
N LEU A 93 18.53 -4.31 8.69
CA LEU A 93 17.52 -4.35 7.64
C LEU A 93 16.15 -4.54 8.27
N VAL A 94 15.16 -3.82 7.73
CA VAL A 94 13.76 -3.99 8.11
C VAL A 94 12.96 -4.47 6.89
N PHE A 95 12.17 -5.52 7.08
CA PHE A 95 11.09 -5.86 6.17
C PHE A 95 9.83 -5.09 6.57
N SER A 96 9.12 -4.50 5.60
CA SER A 96 7.86 -3.83 5.86
C SER A 96 6.80 -4.19 4.82
N THR A 97 5.55 -4.17 5.24
CA THR A 97 4.37 -4.18 4.36
C THR A 97 3.15 -3.75 5.17
N HIS A 98 1.99 -3.67 4.55
CA HIS A 98 0.76 -3.27 5.22
C HIS A 98 -0.08 -4.46 5.69
N MET A 99 -0.96 -4.20 6.67
CA MET A 99 -1.86 -5.19 7.27
C MET A 99 -3.29 -5.05 6.79
N ASP A 100 -3.63 -3.87 6.29
CA ASP A 100 -4.97 -3.61 5.78
C ASP A 100 -5.18 -4.19 4.38
N THR A 101 -6.44 -4.27 4.00
CA THR A 101 -6.88 -4.76 2.70
C THR A 101 -8.04 -3.91 2.19
N VAL A 102 -8.23 -3.85 0.86
CA VAL A 102 -9.44 -3.26 0.30
C VAL A 102 -10.69 -4.13 0.56
N PRO A 103 -11.89 -3.54 0.69
CA PRO A 103 -13.13 -4.29 0.71
C PRO A 103 -13.48 -4.87 -0.68
N PRO A 104 -14.37 -5.90 -0.75
CA PRO A 104 -14.96 -6.62 0.36
C PRO A 104 -14.03 -7.69 0.93
N TYR A 105 -14.29 -8.13 2.16
CA TYR A 105 -13.69 -9.34 2.72
C TYR A 105 -14.04 -10.55 1.85
N ILE A 106 -13.02 -11.37 1.53
CA ILE A 106 -13.14 -12.61 0.77
C ILE A 106 -12.49 -13.72 1.59
N PRO A 107 -13.23 -14.75 2.02
CA PRO A 107 -12.69 -15.84 2.84
C PRO A 107 -11.53 -16.58 2.17
N PHE A 108 -10.58 -17.05 2.99
CA PHE A 108 -9.49 -17.88 2.53
C PHE A 108 -10.02 -19.24 2.00
N ARG A 109 -9.44 -19.68 0.91
CA ARG A 109 -9.55 -21.04 0.36
C ARG A 109 -8.26 -21.42 -0.35
N GLU A 110 -8.02 -22.70 -0.56
CA GLU A 110 -6.86 -23.19 -1.29
C GLU A 110 -7.21 -24.37 -2.21
N ASP A 111 -6.41 -24.57 -3.23
CA ASP A 111 -6.31 -25.79 -4.01
C ASP A 111 -4.86 -26.29 -4.04
N ASP A 112 -4.51 -27.19 -4.95
CA ASP A 112 -3.15 -27.76 -5.00
C ASP A 112 -2.09 -26.69 -5.37
N GLU A 113 -2.42 -25.69 -6.19
CA GLU A 113 -1.48 -24.73 -6.76
C GLU A 113 -1.56 -23.33 -6.10
N PHE A 114 -2.77 -22.91 -5.72
CA PHE A 114 -3.02 -21.54 -5.29
C PHE A 114 -3.67 -21.45 -3.91
N ILE A 115 -3.45 -20.33 -3.27
CA ILE A 115 -4.26 -19.79 -2.17
C ILE A 115 -5.07 -18.60 -2.69
N TYR A 116 -6.30 -18.47 -2.23
CA TYR A 116 -7.26 -17.45 -2.65
C TYR A 116 -7.87 -16.76 -1.43
N GLY A 117 -8.26 -15.52 -1.58
CA GLY A 117 -8.91 -14.73 -0.54
C GLY A 117 -8.39 -13.30 -0.52
N ARG A 118 -9.10 -12.41 0.15
CA ARG A 118 -8.66 -11.02 0.28
C ARG A 118 -7.41 -10.94 1.16
N GLY A 119 -6.35 -10.31 0.63
CA GLY A 119 -5.07 -10.16 1.29
C GLY A 119 -4.07 -11.31 1.05
N VAL A 120 -4.45 -12.41 0.40
CA VAL A 120 -3.48 -13.49 0.12
C VAL A 120 -2.33 -13.02 -0.76
N CYS A 121 -2.59 -12.05 -1.66
CA CYS A 121 -1.62 -11.42 -2.53
C CYS A 121 -1.20 -10.07 -1.96
N ASP A 122 -2.15 -9.27 -1.48
CA ASP A 122 -1.99 -7.87 -1.12
C ASP A 122 -2.59 -7.58 0.27
N ALA A 123 -1.79 -7.70 1.42
CA ALA A 123 -0.37 -8.09 1.45
C ALA A 123 -0.09 -9.15 2.54
N LYS A 124 -1.10 -9.93 3.02
CA LYS A 124 -0.95 -10.89 4.13
C LYS A 124 -0.04 -12.07 3.78
N GLY A 125 -0.03 -12.52 2.51
CA GLY A 125 0.95 -13.48 2.02
C GLY A 125 2.38 -12.95 2.07
N ILE A 126 2.54 -11.66 1.80
CA ILE A 126 3.83 -10.98 1.91
C ILE A 126 4.28 -10.90 3.36
N ILE A 127 3.37 -10.56 4.31
CA ILE A 127 3.67 -10.63 5.76
C ILE A 127 4.21 -12.01 6.12
N ALA A 128 3.55 -13.08 5.66
CA ALA A 128 3.95 -14.44 5.98
C ALA A 128 5.34 -14.78 5.43
N ALA A 129 5.65 -14.38 4.19
CA ALA A 129 6.96 -14.58 3.58
C ALA A 129 8.05 -13.80 4.31
N GLN A 130 7.80 -12.53 4.65
CA GLN A 130 8.75 -11.66 5.36
C GLN A 130 9.04 -12.19 6.77
N VAL A 131 8.02 -12.61 7.52
CA VAL A 131 8.21 -13.17 8.87
C VAL A 131 9.04 -14.46 8.82
N ALA A 132 8.74 -15.37 7.86
CA ALA A 132 9.51 -16.59 7.70
C ALA A 132 10.98 -16.32 7.32
N ALA A 133 11.22 -15.37 6.40
CA ALA A 133 12.57 -14.97 6.01
C ALA A 133 13.32 -14.29 7.17
N ALA A 134 12.67 -13.39 7.90
CA ALA A 134 13.26 -12.69 9.04
C ALA A 134 13.70 -13.67 10.15
N GLU A 135 12.91 -14.70 10.43
CA GLU A 135 13.30 -15.74 11.38
C GLU A 135 14.51 -16.57 10.93
N ALA A 136 14.57 -16.92 9.64
CA ALA A 136 15.71 -17.62 9.09
C ALA A 136 17.01 -16.77 9.19
N LEU A 137 16.90 -15.48 8.90
CA LEU A 137 18.02 -14.53 9.01
C LEU A 137 18.43 -14.28 10.47
N ARG A 138 17.48 -14.14 11.39
CA ARG A 138 17.73 -13.99 12.83
C ARG A 138 18.44 -15.22 13.39
N LYS A 139 18.04 -16.45 13.00
CA LYS A 139 18.73 -17.69 13.36
C LYS A 139 20.16 -17.73 12.80
N ALA A 140 20.43 -17.04 11.70
CA ALA A 140 21.78 -16.87 11.15
C ALA A 140 22.59 -15.74 11.80
N GLY A 141 22.09 -15.09 12.86
CA GLY A 141 22.77 -14.06 13.63
C GLY A 141 22.67 -12.64 13.04
N LEU A 142 21.79 -12.40 12.08
CA LEU A 142 21.58 -11.07 11.49
C LEU A 142 20.54 -10.27 12.27
N ARG A 143 20.76 -8.96 12.39
CA ARG A 143 19.85 -8.05 13.08
C ARG A 143 18.77 -7.55 12.11
N ILE A 144 17.64 -8.26 12.10
CA ILE A 144 16.51 -7.99 11.22
C ILE A 144 15.34 -7.41 12.03
N GLY A 145 14.64 -6.45 11.47
CA GLY A 145 13.36 -5.93 11.96
C GLY A 145 12.24 -6.25 11.02
N LEU A 146 11.03 -6.19 11.56
CA LEU A 146 9.75 -6.32 10.85
C LEU A 146 8.91 -5.08 11.19
N LEU A 147 8.28 -4.46 10.19
CA LEU A 147 7.37 -3.33 10.37
C LEU A 147 6.11 -3.58 9.57
N PHE A 148 4.99 -3.80 10.25
CA PHE A 148 3.68 -3.95 9.63
C PHE A 148 2.82 -2.74 9.94
N VAL A 149 2.38 -2.03 8.88
CA VAL A 149 1.68 -0.76 9.00
C VAL A 149 0.21 -0.87 8.64
N SER A 150 -0.59 0.08 9.13
CA SER A 150 -2.03 0.20 8.86
C SER A 150 -2.31 1.33 7.88
N GLY A 151 -3.28 1.15 6.99
CA GLY A 151 -3.86 2.22 6.17
C GLY A 151 -3.14 2.53 4.87
N GLU A 152 -2.34 1.63 4.33
CA GLU A 152 -1.68 1.79 3.03
C GLU A 152 -2.70 2.05 1.92
N GLU A 153 -3.77 1.28 1.91
CA GLU A 153 -4.82 1.27 0.89
C GLU A 153 -5.67 2.57 0.83
N ARG A 154 -5.39 3.53 1.72
CA ARG A 154 -6.14 4.79 1.80
C ARG A 154 -5.28 6.03 1.97
N ASP A 155 -4.55 6.11 3.07
CA ASP A 155 -3.93 7.36 3.53
C ASP A 155 -2.48 7.19 4.01
N SER A 156 -1.94 5.97 4.01
CA SER A 156 -0.61 5.63 4.55
C SER A 156 -0.40 6.14 5.99
N ALA A 157 -1.47 6.19 6.79
CA ALA A 157 -1.40 6.77 8.13
C ALA A 157 -0.40 6.02 9.02
N GLY A 158 -0.37 4.68 8.91
CA GLY A 158 0.58 3.86 9.65
C GLY A 158 2.04 4.16 9.28
N ALA A 159 2.36 4.25 8.00
CA ALA A 159 3.71 4.57 7.54
C ALA A 159 4.16 5.96 8.02
N LYS A 160 3.29 6.96 7.97
CA LYS A 160 3.56 8.31 8.51
C LYS A 160 3.90 8.27 10.00
N VAL A 161 3.09 7.56 10.80
CA VAL A 161 3.34 7.38 12.24
C VAL A 161 4.65 6.62 12.48
N ALA A 162 4.90 5.54 11.73
CA ALA A 162 6.14 4.77 11.87
C ALA A 162 7.39 5.63 11.58
N ASN A 163 7.29 6.55 10.63
CA ASN A 163 8.40 7.42 10.26
C ASN A 163 8.79 8.45 11.34
N GLU A 164 7.93 8.70 12.32
CA GLU A 164 8.24 9.55 13.48
C GLU A 164 9.21 8.88 14.45
N SER A 165 9.30 7.53 14.43
CA SER A 165 10.12 6.76 15.37
C SER A 165 10.91 5.65 14.64
N PRO A 166 11.82 6.00 13.71
CA PRO A 166 12.61 5.04 12.95
C PRO A 166 13.57 4.27 13.87
N LYS A 167 13.93 3.05 13.49
CA LYS A 167 14.78 2.16 14.32
C LYS A 167 16.26 2.13 13.89
N GLY A 168 16.65 2.97 12.92
CA GLY A 168 18.06 3.13 12.52
C GLY A 168 18.56 2.03 11.56
N SER A 169 17.68 1.40 10.80
CA SER A 169 18.04 0.42 9.77
C SER A 169 18.79 1.06 8.60
N ARG A 170 19.71 0.29 8.00
CA ARG A 170 20.43 0.68 6.79
C ARG A 170 19.57 0.50 5.55
N PHE A 171 18.73 -0.55 5.54
CA PHE A 171 17.89 -0.94 4.42
C PHE A 171 16.45 -1.19 4.86
N LEU A 172 15.52 -0.84 3.98
CA LEU A 172 14.10 -1.14 4.09
C LEU A 172 13.68 -1.97 2.87
N ILE A 173 13.20 -3.19 3.07
CA ILE A 173 12.56 -3.97 2.00
C ILE A 173 11.06 -3.89 2.21
N ASN A 174 10.39 -3.02 1.44
CA ASN A 174 8.94 -2.94 1.42
C ASN A 174 8.37 -4.05 0.54
N GLY A 175 7.32 -4.69 1.00
CA GLY A 175 6.67 -5.80 0.34
C GLY A 175 5.39 -5.38 -0.36
N GLU A 176 5.35 -5.61 -1.68
CA GLU A 176 4.18 -5.41 -2.54
C GLU A 176 4.14 -6.49 -3.63
N PRO A 177 2.99 -6.74 -4.30
CA PRO A 177 2.89 -7.72 -5.37
C PRO A 177 3.74 -7.34 -6.59
N THR A 178 4.94 -7.89 -6.71
CA THR A 178 5.89 -7.60 -7.81
C THR A 178 6.27 -8.84 -8.61
N ASP A 179 5.51 -9.94 -8.52
CA ASP A 179 5.82 -11.23 -9.15
C ASP A 179 7.24 -11.73 -8.77
N ASN A 180 7.69 -11.56 -7.53
CA ASN A 180 9.04 -11.85 -7.05
C ASN A 180 10.16 -11.15 -7.84
N ARG A 181 9.88 -10.00 -8.49
CA ARG A 181 10.85 -9.17 -9.19
C ARG A 181 11.18 -7.92 -8.39
N LEU A 182 12.45 -7.56 -8.36
CA LEU A 182 12.91 -6.34 -7.69
C LEU A 182 12.47 -5.12 -8.48
N ALA A 183 11.69 -4.22 -7.87
CA ALA A 183 11.32 -2.98 -8.52
C ALA A 183 12.50 -1.99 -8.51
N LEU A 184 12.81 -1.38 -9.66
CA LEU A 184 13.83 -0.33 -9.78
C LEU A 184 13.23 1.07 -9.59
N ALA A 185 11.91 1.17 -9.65
CA ALA A 185 11.18 2.39 -9.38
C ALA A 185 9.71 2.07 -9.03
N SER A 186 9.08 2.98 -8.29
CA SER A 186 7.64 3.06 -8.08
C SER A 186 7.13 4.38 -8.62
N LYS A 187 6.11 4.33 -9.51
CA LYS A 187 5.51 5.55 -10.07
C LYS A 187 4.76 6.31 -8.99
N GLY A 188 4.93 7.64 -9.01
CA GLY A 188 4.16 8.52 -8.15
C GLY A 188 2.70 8.66 -8.61
N ALA A 189 1.93 9.43 -7.86
CA ALA A 189 0.55 9.77 -8.19
C ALA A 189 0.27 11.24 -7.89
N LEU A 190 -0.33 11.95 -8.85
CA LEU A 190 -0.85 13.29 -8.67
C LEU A 190 -2.34 13.29 -9.00
N ARG A 191 -3.18 13.62 -8.02
CA ARG A 191 -4.63 13.76 -8.23
C ARG A 191 -5.00 15.22 -8.27
N ALA A 192 -5.76 15.61 -9.29
CA ALA A 192 -6.33 16.94 -9.39
C ALA A 192 -7.84 16.86 -9.59
N VAL A 193 -8.53 17.85 -9.03
CA VAL A 193 -9.94 18.15 -9.24
C VAL A 193 -10.03 19.41 -10.08
N LEU A 194 -10.67 19.31 -11.26
CA LEU A 194 -10.90 20.44 -12.13
C LEU A 194 -12.35 20.92 -11.94
N LYS A 195 -12.53 22.18 -11.59
CA LYS A 195 -13.83 22.79 -11.30
C LYS A 195 -14.12 23.90 -12.30
N ALA A 196 -15.09 23.69 -13.18
CA ALA A 196 -15.57 24.71 -14.11
C ALA A 196 -16.84 25.38 -13.57
N SER A 197 -16.91 26.68 -13.71
CA SER A 197 -18.05 27.52 -13.34
C SER A 197 -18.62 28.21 -14.56
N GLY A 198 -19.95 28.40 -14.56
CA GLY A 198 -20.67 29.04 -15.63
C GLY A 198 -21.85 29.87 -15.14
N LYS A 199 -22.79 30.12 -16.03
CA LYS A 199 -24.02 30.83 -15.75
C LYS A 199 -25.22 30.04 -16.25
N MET A 200 -26.14 29.72 -15.36
CA MET A 200 -27.35 28.98 -15.69
C MET A 200 -28.28 29.82 -16.57
N ALA A 201 -28.85 29.17 -17.58
CA ALA A 201 -29.88 29.76 -18.43
C ALA A 201 -30.73 28.66 -19.12
N HIS A 202 -31.83 29.05 -19.75
CA HIS A 202 -32.60 28.13 -20.60
C HIS A 202 -31.80 27.83 -21.86
N SER A 203 -31.66 26.53 -22.23
CA SER A 203 -30.83 26.11 -23.37
C SER A 203 -31.23 26.67 -24.73
N ALA A 204 -32.48 27.13 -24.89
CA ALA A 204 -32.97 27.79 -26.12
C ALA A 204 -32.42 29.22 -26.28
N TYR A 205 -31.78 29.80 -25.23
CA TYR A 205 -31.23 31.16 -25.23
C TYR A 205 -29.77 31.12 -24.76
N PRO A 206 -28.85 30.48 -25.52
CA PRO A 206 -27.48 30.23 -25.08
C PRO A 206 -26.69 31.53 -24.81
N GLU A 207 -27.07 32.65 -25.41
CA GLU A 207 -26.47 33.97 -25.20
C GLU A 207 -26.67 34.52 -23.77
N LEU A 208 -27.63 33.99 -23.02
CA LEU A 208 -27.92 34.40 -21.63
C LEU A 208 -27.13 33.62 -20.58
N GLY A 209 -26.54 32.51 -20.98
CA GLY A 209 -25.82 31.58 -20.11
C GLY A 209 -24.37 31.37 -20.50
N GLU A 210 -23.67 30.58 -19.68
CA GLU A 210 -22.33 30.13 -19.95
C GLU A 210 -22.18 28.70 -19.41
N SER A 211 -21.88 27.73 -20.29
CA SER A 211 -21.89 26.33 -19.92
C SER A 211 -20.60 25.88 -19.25
N ALA A 212 -20.64 25.57 -17.97
CA ALA A 212 -19.55 24.93 -17.25
C ALA A 212 -19.18 23.56 -17.82
N VAL A 213 -20.16 22.81 -18.31
CA VAL A 213 -19.91 21.50 -18.95
C VAL A 213 -19.12 21.68 -20.24
N HIS A 214 -19.44 22.66 -21.07
CA HIS A 214 -18.68 22.91 -22.31
C HIS A 214 -17.23 23.32 -21.99
N LYS A 215 -17.01 24.20 -21.00
CA LYS A 215 -15.68 24.56 -20.53
C LYS A 215 -14.90 23.33 -20.09
N LEU A 216 -15.52 22.49 -19.24
CA LEU A 216 -14.86 21.28 -18.73
C LEU A 216 -14.50 20.32 -19.86
N VAL A 217 -15.40 20.07 -20.81
CA VAL A 217 -15.15 19.20 -21.99
C VAL A 217 -13.96 19.72 -22.81
N GLU A 218 -13.83 21.04 -23.00
CA GLU A 218 -12.70 21.64 -23.68
C GLU A 218 -11.40 21.41 -22.91
N VAL A 219 -11.38 21.65 -21.58
CA VAL A 219 -10.24 21.36 -20.72
C VAL A 219 -9.83 19.90 -20.79
N LEU A 220 -10.78 18.97 -20.65
CA LEU A 220 -10.49 17.54 -20.72
C LEU A 220 -9.92 17.13 -22.10
N GLY A 221 -10.42 17.76 -23.18
CA GLY A 221 -9.88 17.58 -24.52
C GLY A 221 -8.42 18.06 -24.69
N ARG A 222 -8.02 19.12 -23.97
CA ARG A 222 -6.63 19.59 -23.88
C ARG A 222 -5.77 18.63 -23.06
N LEU A 223 -6.26 18.16 -21.91
CA LEU A 223 -5.56 17.21 -21.03
C LEU A 223 -5.20 15.90 -21.74
N LEU A 224 -6.10 15.37 -22.57
CA LEU A 224 -5.86 14.14 -23.33
C LEU A 224 -4.76 14.27 -24.42
N LYS A 225 -4.34 15.50 -24.71
CA LYS A 225 -3.29 15.81 -25.71
C LYS A 225 -1.98 16.27 -25.07
N LEU A 226 -1.88 16.26 -23.73
CA LEU A 226 -0.65 16.67 -23.06
C LEU A 226 0.48 15.72 -23.35
N ASP A 227 1.63 16.29 -23.68
CA ASP A 227 2.90 15.57 -23.72
C ASP A 227 3.43 15.43 -22.28
N LEU A 228 3.13 14.29 -21.67
CA LEU A 228 3.55 14.01 -20.30
C LEU A 228 4.98 13.49 -20.25
N PRO A 229 5.72 13.72 -19.13
CA PRO A 229 7.09 13.25 -18.98
C PRO A 229 7.27 11.76 -19.26
N VAL A 230 8.36 11.43 -19.94
CA VAL A 230 8.78 10.05 -20.24
C VAL A 230 10.23 9.89 -19.82
N THR A 231 10.57 8.77 -19.20
CA THR A 231 11.96 8.39 -18.94
C THR A 231 12.26 7.05 -19.60
N GLU A 232 13.50 6.87 -20.06
CA GLU A 232 13.90 5.66 -20.82
C GLU A 232 13.75 4.38 -20.01
N ASP A 233 14.10 4.45 -18.71
CA ASP A 233 14.16 3.31 -17.80
C ASP A 233 12.82 3.01 -17.09
N VAL A 234 11.91 4.00 -16.96
CA VAL A 234 10.62 3.83 -16.26
C VAL A 234 9.43 3.86 -17.22
N GLY A 235 9.61 4.46 -18.39
CA GLY A 235 8.57 4.66 -19.38
C GLY A 235 7.77 5.95 -19.16
N PRO A 236 6.57 6.09 -19.76
CA PRO A 236 5.79 7.33 -19.74
C PRO A 236 5.01 7.52 -18.44
N SER A 237 4.79 8.78 -18.07
CA SER A 237 3.67 9.18 -17.22
C SER A 237 2.34 8.86 -17.92
N THR A 238 1.28 8.61 -17.17
CA THR A 238 -0.04 8.32 -17.73
C THR A 238 -1.10 9.14 -17.01
N LEU A 239 -2.10 9.65 -17.76
CA LEU A 239 -3.23 10.40 -17.22
C LEU A 239 -4.51 9.58 -17.40
N ASN A 240 -5.31 9.56 -16.35
CA ASN A 240 -6.66 8.99 -16.36
C ASN A 240 -7.67 10.03 -15.89
N ILE A 241 -8.74 10.24 -16.66
CA ILE A 241 -9.92 10.99 -16.23
C ILE A 241 -10.85 9.99 -15.56
N GLY A 242 -10.85 9.97 -14.21
CA GLY A 242 -11.55 8.95 -13.44
C GLY A 242 -13.02 9.24 -13.19
N GLN A 243 -13.38 10.52 -13.05
CA GLN A 243 -14.75 10.95 -12.78
C GLN A 243 -15.06 12.25 -13.50
N VAL A 244 -16.31 12.39 -13.97
CA VAL A 244 -16.85 13.63 -14.58
C VAL A 244 -18.27 13.82 -14.09
N HIS A 245 -18.56 14.99 -13.56
CA HIS A 245 -19.90 15.36 -13.08
C HIS A 245 -20.26 16.76 -13.58
N GLY A 246 -21.54 17.02 -13.87
CA GLY A 246 -21.99 18.36 -14.24
C GLY A 246 -23.36 18.40 -14.89
N GLY A 247 -23.97 19.57 -14.86
CA GLY A 247 -25.28 19.83 -15.43
C GLY A 247 -26.44 19.42 -14.53
N HIS A 248 -27.65 19.86 -14.94
CA HIS A 248 -28.90 19.62 -14.21
C HIS A 248 -29.92 18.87 -15.08
N ALA A 249 -30.18 19.38 -16.29
CA ALA A 249 -31.10 18.82 -17.25
C ALA A 249 -30.68 19.24 -18.67
N PRO A 250 -31.09 18.47 -19.72
CA PRO A 250 -30.71 18.78 -21.11
C PRO A 250 -31.16 20.14 -21.63
N ASN A 251 -32.20 20.72 -21.03
CA ASN A 251 -32.75 22.03 -21.41
C ASN A 251 -32.24 23.17 -20.52
N VAL A 252 -31.20 22.94 -19.70
CA VAL A 252 -30.61 23.92 -18.82
C VAL A 252 -29.09 24.04 -19.09
N ILE A 253 -28.61 25.25 -19.31
CA ILE A 253 -27.17 25.51 -19.41
C ILE A 253 -26.56 25.31 -18.02
N ALA A 254 -25.55 24.45 -17.92
CA ALA A 254 -24.93 24.08 -16.66
C ALA A 254 -24.07 25.20 -16.08
N ASP A 255 -24.27 25.52 -14.81
CA ASP A 255 -23.47 26.52 -14.07
C ASP A 255 -22.28 25.92 -13.33
N LYS A 256 -22.24 24.56 -13.17
CA LYS A 256 -21.15 23.84 -12.51
C LYS A 256 -20.83 22.55 -13.23
N ALA A 257 -19.54 22.24 -13.30
CA ALA A 257 -19.04 20.93 -13.74
C ALA A 257 -17.70 20.64 -13.05
N GLU A 258 -17.42 19.38 -12.79
CA GLU A 258 -16.21 18.93 -12.10
C GLU A 258 -15.69 17.63 -12.74
N ALA A 259 -14.36 17.48 -12.79
CA ALA A 259 -13.69 16.24 -13.14
C ALA A 259 -12.56 15.92 -12.17
N GLN A 260 -12.35 14.63 -11.92
CA GLN A 260 -11.20 14.15 -11.17
C GLN A 260 -10.26 13.40 -12.11
N VAL A 261 -8.99 13.80 -12.07
CA VAL A 261 -7.93 13.21 -12.89
C VAL A 261 -6.82 12.68 -11.99
N LEU A 262 -6.19 11.58 -12.43
CA LEU A 262 -5.02 10.99 -11.80
C LEU A 262 -3.89 10.89 -12.82
N VAL A 263 -2.72 11.42 -12.49
CA VAL A 263 -1.51 11.24 -13.27
C VAL A 263 -0.53 10.34 -12.52
N ARG A 264 -0.03 9.28 -13.20
CA ARG A 264 1.09 8.48 -12.70
C ARG A 264 2.39 9.17 -13.07
N LEU A 265 3.19 9.53 -12.05
CA LEU A 265 4.42 10.30 -12.22
C LEU A 265 5.62 9.37 -12.44
N VAL A 266 6.55 9.80 -13.30
CA VAL A 266 7.86 9.16 -13.54
C VAL A 266 9.04 10.07 -13.19
N GLY A 267 8.78 11.15 -12.45
CA GLY A 267 9.72 12.17 -12.00
C GLY A 267 9.02 13.20 -11.13
N ASP A 268 9.58 14.41 -11.11
CA ASP A 268 9.03 15.56 -10.40
C ASP A 268 7.60 15.86 -10.84
N SER A 269 6.74 16.21 -9.89
CA SER A 269 5.33 16.57 -10.14
C SER A 269 5.16 17.97 -10.74
N GLU A 270 6.10 18.88 -10.51
CA GLU A 270 5.93 20.30 -10.88
C GLU A 270 5.70 20.52 -12.39
N PRO A 271 6.41 19.88 -13.32
CA PRO A 271 6.09 20.01 -14.75
C PRO A 271 4.68 19.53 -15.10
N VAL A 272 4.18 18.49 -14.42
CA VAL A 272 2.83 17.96 -14.63
C VAL A 272 1.78 18.91 -14.04
N ARG A 273 2.03 19.47 -12.85
CA ARG A 273 1.18 20.49 -12.24
C ARG A 273 1.03 21.71 -13.15
N ALA A 274 2.16 22.23 -13.65
CA ALA A 274 2.15 23.37 -14.57
C ALA A 274 1.36 23.05 -15.84
N ALA A 275 1.55 21.88 -16.46
CA ALA A 275 0.82 21.49 -17.66
C ALA A 275 -0.70 21.34 -17.43
N LEU A 276 -1.12 20.80 -16.27
CA LEU A 276 -2.55 20.71 -15.91
C LEU A 276 -3.17 22.10 -15.74
N VAL A 277 -2.48 23.03 -15.07
CA VAL A 277 -2.93 24.42 -14.85
C VAL A 277 -2.99 25.17 -16.20
N GLU A 278 -1.98 25.02 -17.07
CA GLU A 278 -1.96 25.64 -18.38
C GLU A 278 -3.12 25.12 -19.27
N ALA A 279 -3.37 23.81 -19.26
CA ALA A 279 -4.47 23.21 -20.00
C ALA A 279 -5.86 23.69 -19.52
N ALA A 280 -6.00 23.92 -18.21
CA ALA A 280 -7.22 24.44 -17.63
C ALA A 280 -7.45 25.91 -18.01
N GLY A 281 -6.38 26.73 -18.01
CA GLY A 281 -6.45 28.18 -18.32
C GLY A 281 -7.52 28.87 -17.49
N ASP A 282 -8.30 29.73 -18.14
CA ASP A 282 -9.42 30.45 -17.52
C ASP A 282 -10.73 29.65 -17.46
N LEU A 283 -10.75 28.41 -17.98
CA LEU A 283 -11.96 27.59 -18.12
C LEU A 283 -12.30 26.80 -16.87
N ALA A 284 -11.28 26.43 -16.06
CA ALA A 284 -11.49 25.68 -14.84
C ALA A 284 -10.40 25.98 -13.80
N GLU A 285 -10.77 25.94 -12.53
CA GLU A 285 -9.83 25.90 -11.41
C GLU A 285 -9.26 24.49 -11.24
N VAL A 286 -7.99 24.39 -10.85
CA VAL A 286 -7.30 23.12 -10.59
C VAL A 286 -6.94 23.04 -9.12
N ASP A 287 -7.50 22.04 -8.43
CA ASP A 287 -7.24 21.76 -7.02
C ASP A 287 -6.49 20.44 -6.90
N PHE A 288 -5.25 20.47 -6.39
CA PHE A 288 -4.44 19.27 -6.22
C PHE A 288 -4.71 18.63 -4.86
N THR A 289 -5.33 17.45 -4.86
CA THR A 289 -5.87 16.81 -3.64
C THR A 289 -5.00 15.66 -3.12
N LEU A 290 -4.08 15.13 -3.94
CA LEU A 290 -3.14 14.07 -3.54
C LEU A 290 -1.86 14.22 -4.35
N GLU A 291 -0.74 14.06 -3.67
CA GLU A 291 0.56 13.87 -4.29
C GLU A 291 1.35 12.79 -3.57
N ILE A 292 1.76 11.76 -4.32
CA ILE A 292 2.70 10.73 -3.88
C ILE A 292 3.90 10.82 -4.84
N PRO A 293 5.11 11.06 -4.34
CA PRO A 293 6.27 11.25 -5.22
C PRO A 293 6.65 9.97 -5.95
N PHE A 294 7.26 10.13 -7.11
CA PHE A 294 7.99 9.09 -7.80
C PHE A 294 9.23 8.70 -6.97
N VAL A 295 9.53 7.40 -6.88
CA VAL A 295 10.70 6.89 -6.14
C VAL A 295 11.56 6.02 -7.03
N ARG A 296 12.87 6.32 -7.10
CA ARG A 296 13.88 5.39 -7.60
C ARG A 296 14.32 4.47 -6.48
N LEU A 297 14.50 3.20 -6.78
CA LEU A 297 14.78 2.15 -5.82
C LEU A 297 16.15 1.52 -6.09
N ARG A 298 16.73 0.95 -5.04
CA ARG A 298 18.01 0.26 -5.15
C ARG A 298 17.89 -1.01 -5.97
N GLY A 299 18.78 -1.18 -6.96
CA GLY A 299 19.00 -2.44 -7.65
C GLY A 299 19.88 -3.40 -6.85
N VAL A 300 19.65 -4.70 -7.03
CA VAL A 300 20.50 -5.78 -6.50
C VAL A 300 20.90 -6.68 -7.67
N GLN A 301 22.19 -6.98 -7.78
CA GLN A 301 22.72 -7.73 -8.92
C GLN A 301 22.18 -9.18 -8.94
N GLY A 302 21.90 -9.69 -10.14
CA GLY A 302 21.46 -11.07 -10.35
C GLY A 302 19.97 -11.33 -10.04
N LEU A 303 19.16 -10.28 -9.88
CA LEU A 303 17.72 -10.39 -9.76
C LEU A 303 17.00 -9.96 -11.04
N GLN A 304 15.85 -10.57 -11.30
CA GLN A 304 14.92 -10.05 -12.29
C GLN A 304 14.32 -8.74 -11.76
N THR A 305 14.17 -7.76 -12.66
CA THR A 305 13.73 -6.42 -12.30
C THR A 305 12.43 -6.03 -12.98
N MET A 306 11.74 -5.02 -12.42
CA MET A 306 10.55 -4.42 -12.97
C MET A 306 10.45 -2.93 -12.60
N VAL A 307 9.43 -2.25 -13.12
CA VAL A 307 8.97 -0.94 -12.64
C VAL A 307 7.57 -1.11 -12.06
N ALA A 308 7.38 -0.76 -10.80
CA ALA A 308 6.06 -0.72 -10.18
C ALA A 308 5.28 0.49 -10.70
N LYS A 309 4.14 0.24 -11.36
CA LYS A 309 3.28 1.30 -11.92
C LYS A 309 2.30 1.87 -10.89
N PHE A 310 2.34 1.36 -9.68
CA PHE A 310 1.51 1.73 -8.53
C PHE A 310 2.34 2.46 -7.47
N THR A 311 1.68 3.06 -6.50
CA THR A 311 2.27 3.72 -5.33
C THR A 311 2.40 2.75 -4.18
N THR A 312 3.27 3.06 -3.22
CA THR A 312 3.54 2.27 -2.01
C THR A 312 3.74 3.18 -0.81
N ASP A 313 3.92 2.63 0.37
CA ASP A 313 4.27 3.36 1.60
C ASP A 313 5.71 3.89 1.65
N ILE A 314 6.58 3.50 0.73
CA ILE A 314 8.01 3.90 0.73
C ILE A 314 8.20 5.42 0.85
N PRO A 315 7.46 6.28 0.12
CA PRO A 315 7.61 7.75 0.26
C PRO A 315 7.30 8.29 1.66
N GLN A 316 6.54 7.54 2.46
CA GLN A 316 6.17 7.92 3.83
C GLN A 316 7.15 7.36 4.87
N LEU A 317 8.16 6.57 4.45
CA LEU A 317 9.16 5.90 5.31
C LEU A 317 10.61 6.35 5.02
N PRO A 318 10.89 7.65 4.74
CA PRO A 318 12.23 8.10 4.33
C PRO A 318 13.33 7.88 5.39
N ASN A 319 12.94 7.71 6.67
CA ASN A 319 13.87 7.54 7.77
C ASN A 319 14.18 6.06 8.12
N TRP A 320 13.65 5.10 7.34
CA TRP A 320 13.80 3.67 7.60
C TRP A 320 14.92 2.97 6.81
N GLY A 321 15.81 3.74 6.19
CA GLY A 321 16.93 3.25 5.41
C GLY A 321 16.72 3.30 3.91
N GLU A 322 17.69 2.79 3.15
CA GLU A 322 17.64 2.76 1.68
C GLU A 322 16.54 1.77 1.21
N PRO A 323 15.54 2.25 0.44
CA PRO A 323 14.38 1.44 0.13
C PRO A 323 14.60 0.47 -1.04
N LEU A 324 14.04 -0.74 -0.88
CA LEU A 324 13.83 -1.73 -1.94
C LEU A 324 12.35 -2.10 -1.96
N LEU A 325 11.85 -2.59 -3.10
CA LEU A 325 10.47 -3.03 -3.27
C LEU A 325 10.45 -4.41 -3.93
N LEU A 326 9.87 -5.38 -3.23
CA LEU A 326 9.91 -6.79 -3.63
C LEU A 326 8.80 -7.57 -2.93
N GLY A 327 8.11 -8.47 -3.63
CA GLY A 327 7.21 -9.43 -3.00
C GLY A 327 6.56 -10.40 -3.98
N PRO A 328 5.99 -11.49 -3.45
CA PRO A 328 5.25 -12.46 -4.25
C PRO A 328 3.90 -11.89 -4.68
N GLY A 329 3.36 -12.50 -5.72
CA GLY A 329 2.05 -12.20 -6.26
C GLY A 329 2.04 -11.08 -7.28
N SER A 330 0.95 -11.02 -8.02
CA SER A 330 0.78 -10.06 -9.11
C SER A 330 -0.24 -9.00 -8.77
N ILE A 331 0.15 -7.72 -8.98
CA ILE A 331 -0.77 -6.58 -8.83
C ILE A 331 -2.03 -6.70 -9.73
N HIS A 332 -1.97 -7.50 -10.78
CA HIS A 332 -3.10 -7.68 -11.70
C HIS A 332 -4.28 -8.46 -11.09
N VAL A 333 -4.06 -9.21 -10.00
CA VAL A 333 -5.11 -9.93 -9.29
C VAL A 333 -5.48 -9.27 -7.95
N ALA A 334 -4.61 -8.40 -7.43
CA ALA A 334 -4.91 -7.57 -6.26
C ALA A 334 -6.17 -6.72 -6.50
N HIS A 335 -6.92 -6.41 -5.44
CA HIS A 335 -8.16 -5.62 -5.50
C HIS A 335 -9.29 -6.24 -6.34
N THR A 336 -9.15 -7.47 -6.81
CA THR A 336 -10.18 -8.16 -7.59
C THR A 336 -10.92 -9.22 -6.76
N PRO A 337 -12.12 -9.68 -7.20
CA PRO A 337 -12.79 -10.83 -6.58
C PRO A 337 -12.04 -12.15 -6.74
N HIS A 338 -11.02 -12.18 -7.60
CA HIS A 338 -10.25 -13.37 -7.97
C HIS A 338 -8.83 -13.33 -7.40
N GLU A 339 -8.62 -12.56 -6.35
CA GLU A 339 -7.31 -12.43 -5.70
C GLU A 339 -6.79 -13.79 -5.29
N ARG A 340 -5.55 -14.08 -5.67
CA ARG A 340 -4.87 -15.34 -5.45
C ARG A 340 -3.35 -15.16 -5.44
N LEU A 341 -2.67 -16.15 -4.83
CA LEU A 341 -1.22 -16.25 -4.83
C LEU A 341 -0.81 -17.70 -5.06
N ALA A 342 0.14 -17.95 -5.96
CA ALA A 342 0.68 -19.29 -6.14
C ALA A 342 1.47 -19.74 -4.91
N LYS A 343 1.19 -20.94 -4.40
CA LYS A 343 1.91 -21.51 -3.23
C LYS A 343 3.42 -21.55 -3.47
N LYS A 344 3.81 -21.94 -4.70
CA LYS A 344 5.22 -22.00 -5.11
C LYS A 344 5.86 -20.61 -5.04
N GLU A 345 5.20 -19.58 -5.56
CA GLU A 345 5.70 -18.21 -5.58
C GLU A 345 5.88 -17.63 -4.15
N LEU A 346 4.93 -17.94 -3.26
CA LEU A 346 5.02 -17.58 -1.84
C LEU A 346 6.24 -18.20 -1.16
N LEU A 347 6.52 -19.48 -1.42
CA LEU A 347 7.69 -20.17 -0.86
C LEU A 347 9.00 -19.64 -1.46
N GLU A 348 9.05 -19.40 -2.77
CA GLU A 348 10.20 -18.78 -3.45
C GLU A 348 10.50 -17.36 -2.92
N ALA A 349 9.47 -16.61 -2.52
CA ALA A 349 9.64 -15.30 -1.92
C ALA A 349 10.42 -15.35 -0.61
N VAL A 350 10.20 -16.35 0.24
CA VAL A 350 10.97 -16.51 1.49
C VAL A 350 12.46 -16.66 1.19
N GLU A 351 12.81 -17.51 0.24
CA GLU A 351 14.21 -17.73 -0.17
C GLU A 351 14.81 -16.46 -0.81
N LEU A 352 14.00 -15.76 -1.59
CA LEU A 352 14.41 -14.52 -2.25
C LEU A 352 14.69 -13.40 -1.23
N TYR A 353 13.83 -13.20 -0.24
CA TYR A 353 14.06 -12.24 0.85
C TYR A 353 15.33 -12.56 1.63
N VAL A 354 15.57 -13.84 1.95
CA VAL A 354 16.81 -14.28 2.63
C VAL A 354 18.04 -13.98 1.78
N ARG A 355 17.99 -14.28 0.48
CA ARG A 355 19.08 -14.04 -0.44
C ARG A 355 19.40 -12.55 -0.59
N VAL A 356 18.37 -11.71 -0.80
CA VAL A 356 18.52 -10.25 -0.94
C VAL A 356 19.09 -9.65 0.35
N ALA A 357 18.55 -10.01 1.50
CA ALA A 357 19.06 -9.52 2.79
C ALA A 357 20.54 -9.87 2.99
N LYS A 358 20.95 -11.11 2.72
CA LYS A 358 22.36 -11.51 2.82
C LYS A 358 23.28 -10.75 1.86
N GLN A 359 22.83 -10.47 0.63
CA GLN A 359 23.60 -9.67 -0.33
C GLN A 359 23.77 -8.21 0.10
N LEU A 360 22.75 -7.63 0.74
CA LEU A 360 22.80 -6.25 1.24
C LEU A 360 23.66 -6.10 2.50
N LEU A 361 23.76 -7.15 3.32
CA LEU A 361 24.44 -7.12 4.61
C LEU A 361 25.87 -7.72 4.57
N ALA A 362 26.26 -8.30 3.44
CA ALA A 362 27.64 -8.74 3.20
C ALA A 362 28.57 -7.54 2.98
#